data_16227d41154d3157071615bd7df820db
#
_entry.id   16227d41154d3157071615bd7df820db
#
_cell.length_a   1.000
_cell.length_b   1.000
_cell.length_c   1.000
_cell.angle_alpha   90.00
_cell.angle_beta   90.00
_cell.angle_gamma   90.00
#
_symmetry.space_group_name_H-M   'P 1'
#
loop_
_entity.id
_entity.type
_entity.pdbx_description
1 polymer ?
#
loop_
_entity_poly.entity_id
_entity_poly.type
_entity_poly.pdbx_seq_one_letter_code
_entity_poly.pdbx_strand_id
1 'polypeptide(L)'
;EQLPNAQLTSLTNMGEAVNELQAGKVDAVHMDEPVALSYAGKNSDLVVATATLTMKDGEANAVAIKKNQSDLKAVVDKVIQKLKDDGTYQTYLEKAAKLTEVEQ
;
A
#
# COMPACT_ATOMS: atom_id res chain seq x y z
N GLU A 1 -2.27 14.11 13.32
CA GLU A 1 -3.28 14.53 12.32
C GLU A 1 -2.57 15.30 11.22
N GLN A 2 -2.32 14.60 10.11
CA GLN A 2 -1.53 15.14 9.00
C GLN A 2 -2.36 15.96 8.01
N LEU A 3 -3.69 15.84 8.09
CA LEU A 3 -4.66 16.58 7.27
C LEU A 3 -5.69 17.29 8.17
N PRO A 4 -5.33 18.43 8.77
CA PRO A 4 -6.10 19.05 9.87
C PRO A 4 -7.49 19.56 9.46
N ASN A 5 -7.75 19.80 8.19
CA ASN A 5 -9.03 20.34 7.72
C ASN A 5 -9.78 19.35 6.79
N ALA A 6 -9.29 18.11 6.65
CA ALA A 6 -9.94 17.14 5.82
C ALA A 6 -11.19 16.55 6.51
N GLN A 7 -12.27 16.42 5.74
CA GLN A 7 -13.44 15.66 6.14
C GLN A 7 -13.24 14.21 5.71
N LEU A 8 -13.12 13.30 6.66
CA LEU A 8 -12.85 11.89 6.38
C LEU A 8 -14.16 11.12 6.20
N THR A 9 -14.31 10.51 5.03
CA THR A 9 -15.35 9.52 4.75
C THR A 9 -14.71 8.14 4.69
N SER A 10 -15.10 7.23 5.59
CA SER A 10 -14.58 5.85 5.60
C SER A 10 -15.49 4.94 4.79
N LEU A 11 -14.90 4.24 3.84
CA LEU A 11 -15.57 3.25 2.99
C LEU A 11 -14.94 1.87 3.22
N THR A 12 -15.72 0.83 3.03
CA THR A 12 -15.27 -0.55 3.28
C THR A 12 -14.63 -1.22 2.06
N ASN A 13 -14.79 -0.61 0.88
CA ASN A 13 -14.34 -1.17 -0.39
C ASN A 13 -13.55 -0.11 -1.17
N MET A 14 -12.34 -0.47 -1.64
CA MET A 14 -11.48 0.43 -2.39
C MET A 14 -12.07 0.82 -3.76
N GLY A 15 -12.75 -0.09 -4.45
CA GLY A 15 -13.41 0.21 -5.72
C GLY A 15 -14.52 1.24 -5.54
N GLU A 16 -15.28 1.14 -4.45
CA GLU A 16 -16.30 2.14 -4.11
C GLU A 16 -15.66 3.51 -3.84
N ALA A 17 -14.56 3.55 -3.11
CA ALA A 17 -13.83 4.80 -2.84
C ALA A 17 -13.32 5.46 -4.12
N VAL A 18 -12.79 4.68 -5.06
CA VAL A 18 -12.34 5.19 -6.37
C VAL A 18 -13.53 5.70 -7.21
N ASN A 19 -14.67 4.99 -7.19
CA ASN A 19 -15.89 5.46 -7.86
C ASN A 19 -16.40 6.78 -7.29
N GLU A 20 -16.36 6.97 -5.97
CA GLU A 20 -16.72 8.25 -5.33
C GLU A 20 -15.76 9.38 -5.73
N LEU A 21 -14.47 9.10 -5.89
CA LEU A 21 -13.48 10.05 -6.40
C LEU A 21 -13.78 10.44 -7.85
N GLN A 22 -14.02 9.48 -8.73
CA GLN A 22 -14.34 9.72 -10.14
C GLN A 22 -15.69 10.44 -10.30
N ALA A 23 -16.63 10.21 -9.39
CA ALA A 23 -17.90 10.92 -9.35
C ALA A 23 -17.80 12.35 -8.77
N GLY A 24 -16.62 12.77 -8.29
CA GLY A 24 -16.39 14.09 -7.69
C GLY A 24 -17.06 14.29 -6.33
N LYS A 25 -17.39 13.20 -5.63
CA LYS A 25 -17.97 13.26 -4.27
C LYS A 25 -16.92 13.35 -3.18
N VAL A 26 -15.69 12.94 -3.47
CA VAL A 26 -14.52 13.12 -2.62
C VAL A 26 -13.39 13.71 -3.47
N ASP A 27 -12.49 14.46 -2.86
CA ASP A 27 -11.39 15.14 -3.55
C ASP A 27 -10.13 14.26 -3.66
N ALA A 28 -9.99 13.28 -2.77
CA ALA A 28 -8.88 12.32 -2.76
C ALA A 28 -9.26 11.03 -2.04
N VAL A 29 -8.56 9.95 -2.38
CA VAL A 29 -8.65 8.66 -1.69
C VAL A 29 -7.28 8.29 -1.15
N HIS A 30 -7.22 7.91 0.13
CA HIS A 30 -6.02 7.38 0.77
C HIS A 30 -6.02 5.86 0.70
N MET A 31 -4.94 5.28 0.18
CA MET A 31 -4.73 3.84 0.09
C MET A 31 -3.23 3.54 0.03
N ASP A 32 -2.87 2.27 0.10
CA ASP A 32 -1.48 1.84 -0.07
C ASP A 32 -0.96 2.18 -1.47
N GLU A 33 0.29 2.64 -1.56
CA GLU A 33 0.91 3.10 -2.81
C GLU A 33 0.81 2.08 -3.97
N PRO A 34 1.09 0.78 -3.80
CA PRO A 34 0.95 -0.20 -4.89
C PRO A 34 -0.49 -0.28 -5.43
N VAL A 35 -1.47 -0.13 -4.56
CA VAL A 35 -2.90 -0.12 -4.93
C VAL A 35 -3.24 1.15 -5.68
N ALA A 36 -2.77 2.30 -5.21
CA ALA A 36 -2.96 3.59 -5.88
C ALA A 36 -2.36 3.60 -7.29
N LEU A 37 -1.15 3.08 -7.45
CA LEU A 37 -0.47 2.94 -8.75
C LEU A 37 -1.25 2.04 -9.71
N SER A 38 -1.82 0.94 -9.22
CA SER A 38 -2.65 0.03 -10.02
C SER A 38 -3.93 0.72 -10.52
N TYR A 39 -4.62 1.47 -9.67
CA TYR A 39 -5.82 2.23 -10.10
C TYR A 39 -5.46 3.35 -11.08
N ALA A 40 -4.42 4.13 -10.84
CA ALA A 40 -3.99 5.19 -11.74
C ALA A 40 -3.50 4.64 -13.09
N GLY A 41 -2.85 3.48 -13.11
CA GLY A 41 -2.43 2.83 -14.36
C GLY A 41 -3.59 2.37 -15.26
N LYS A 42 -4.76 2.09 -14.67
CA LYS A 42 -5.97 1.66 -15.38
C LYS A 42 -6.93 2.81 -15.72
N ASN A 43 -6.81 3.95 -15.05
CA ASN A 43 -7.73 5.07 -15.18
C ASN A 43 -6.92 6.35 -15.48
N SER A 44 -6.99 6.81 -16.70
CA SER A 44 -6.23 7.98 -17.18
C SER A 44 -6.64 9.31 -16.54
N ASP A 45 -7.78 9.35 -15.87
CA ASP A 45 -8.30 10.48 -15.10
C ASP A 45 -7.82 10.51 -13.64
N LEU A 46 -7.09 9.49 -13.21
CA LEU A 46 -6.52 9.39 -11.87
C LEU A 46 -5.01 9.63 -11.89
N VAL A 47 -4.52 10.23 -10.84
CA VAL A 47 -3.07 10.45 -10.61
C VAL A 47 -2.72 10.15 -9.15
N VAL A 48 -1.55 9.55 -8.94
CA VAL A 48 -1.02 9.37 -7.59
C VAL A 48 -0.34 10.66 -7.15
N ALA A 49 -0.79 11.22 -6.01
CA ALA A 49 -0.21 12.43 -5.45
C ALA A 49 1.24 12.18 -4.99
N THR A 50 2.09 13.17 -5.14
CA THR A 50 3.48 13.12 -4.64
C THR A 50 3.59 13.31 -3.13
N ALA A 51 2.56 13.89 -2.51
CA ALA A 51 2.48 14.04 -1.06
C ALA A 51 2.12 12.70 -0.42
N THR A 52 2.95 12.22 0.48
CA THR A 52 2.73 10.98 1.24
C THR A 52 2.40 11.28 2.69
N LEU A 53 1.54 10.47 3.30
CA LEU A 53 1.29 10.52 4.72
C LEU A 53 2.33 9.66 5.46
N THR A 54 2.81 10.16 6.58
CA THR A 54 3.76 9.43 7.42
C THR A 54 3.05 8.30 8.16
N MET A 55 3.55 7.09 8.03
CA MET A 55 3.09 5.96 8.83
C MET A 55 3.56 6.10 10.27
N LYS A 56 2.72 5.73 11.22
CA LYS A 56 3.12 5.65 12.63
C LYS A 56 3.95 4.38 12.87
N ASP A 57 4.79 4.41 13.90
CA ASP A 57 5.52 3.24 14.32
C ASP A 57 4.55 2.09 14.62
N GLY A 58 4.82 0.91 14.03
CA GLY A 58 3.96 -0.26 14.12
C GLY A 58 2.88 -0.38 13.04
N GLU A 59 2.66 0.62 12.22
CA GLU A 59 1.78 0.57 11.05
C GLU A 59 2.56 0.09 9.81
N ALA A 60 2.91 -1.20 9.78
CA ALA A 60 3.65 -1.79 8.67
C ALA A 60 3.22 -3.23 8.41
N ASN A 61 3.51 -3.72 7.22
CA ASN A 61 3.34 -5.14 6.92
C ASN A 61 4.33 -5.96 7.78
N ALA A 62 3.85 -7.05 8.35
CA ALA A 62 4.65 -7.93 9.19
C ALA A 62 4.41 -9.40 8.85
N VAL A 63 5.42 -10.22 9.10
CA VAL A 63 5.30 -11.68 9.02
C VAL A 63 4.89 -12.24 10.38
N ALA A 64 3.72 -12.87 10.45
CA ALA A 64 3.25 -13.54 11.65
C ALA A 64 3.84 -14.96 11.73
N ILE A 65 4.44 -15.29 12.87
CA ILE A 65 4.96 -16.63 13.17
C ILE A 65 4.41 -17.12 14.50
N LYS A 66 4.46 -18.44 14.72
CA LYS A 66 4.04 -19.03 15.99
C LYS A 66 4.96 -18.56 17.12
N LYS A 67 4.39 -18.33 18.31
CA LYS A 67 5.16 -17.97 19.51
C LYS A 67 6.24 -19.01 19.83
N ASN A 68 7.31 -18.57 20.47
CA ASN A 68 8.45 -19.39 20.90
C ASN A 68 9.24 -20.05 19.74
N GLN A 69 9.25 -19.41 18.58
CA GLN A 69 10.06 -19.81 17.42
C GLN A 69 11.19 -18.79 17.17
N SER A 70 12.07 -18.62 18.18
CA SER A 70 13.16 -17.61 18.14
C SER A 70 14.11 -17.81 16.96
N ASP A 71 14.44 -19.05 16.64
CA ASP A 71 15.37 -19.38 15.56
C ASP A 71 14.76 -19.06 14.20
N LEU A 72 13.48 -19.42 14.00
CA LEU A 72 12.72 -19.06 12.80
C LEU A 72 12.59 -17.54 12.68
N LYS A 73 12.29 -16.86 13.79
CA LYS A 73 12.21 -15.38 13.81
C LYS A 73 13.52 -14.76 13.34
N ALA A 74 14.64 -15.21 13.87
CA ALA A 74 15.96 -14.69 13.51
C ALA A 74 16.28 -14.85 12.03
N VAL A 75 15.91 -15.99 11.43
CA VAL A 75 16.10 -16.22 9.99
C VAL A 75 15.20 -15.32 9.17
N VAL A 76 13.91 -15.20 9.52
CA VAL A 76 12.94 -14.34 8.84
C VAL A 76 13.39 -12.88 8.90
N ASP A 77 13.75 -12.37 10.07
CA ASP A 77 14.22 -10.99 10.25
C ASP A 77 15.47 -10.71 9.40
N LYS A 78 16.42 -11.63 9.38
CA LYS A 78 17.64 -11.52 8.55
C LYS A 78 17.33 -11.47 7.06
N VAL A 79 16.42 -12.30 6.58
CA VAL A 79 16.02 -12.32 5.17
C VAL A 79 15.30 -11.03 4.80
N ILE A 80 14.35 -10.57 5.62
CA ILE A 80 13.63 -9.31 5.38
C ILE A 80 14.61 -8.15 5.34
N GLN A 81 15.53 -8.08 6.30
CA GLN A 81 16.52 -7.00 6.33
C GLN A 81 17.39 -7.01 5.05
N LYS A 82 17.87 -8.18 4.64
CA LYS A 82 18.63 -8.31 3.40
C LYS A 82 17.85 -7.84 2.18
N LEU A 83 16.58 -8.25 2.04
CA LEU A 83 15.73 -7.85 0.92
C LEU A 83 15.49 -6.34 0.86
N LYS A 84 15.45 -5.69 2.02
CA LYS A 84 15.34 -4.23 2.12
C LYS A 84 16.65 -3.54 1.73
N ASP A 85 17.78 -4.04 2.23
CA ASP A 85 19.10 -3.43 2.06
C ASP A 85 19.59 -3.51 0.59
N ASP A 86 19.27 -4.61 -0.11
CA ASP A 86 19.67 -4.82 -1.51
C ASP A 86 18.60 -4.39 -2.55
N GLY A 87 17.47 -3.84 -2.11
CA GLY A 87 16.39 -3.39 -2.97
C GLY A 87 15.54 -4.50 -3.62
N THR A 88 15.82 -5.76 -3.30
CA THR A 88 15.08 -6.91 -3.87
C THR A 88 13.60 -6.88 -3.47
N TYR A 89 13.29 -6.38 -2.26
CA TYR A 89 11.90 -6.24 -1.79
C TYR A 89 11.10 -5.34 -2.73
N GLN A 90 11.63 -4.20 -3.10
CA GLN A 90 10.98 -3.27 -4.04
C GLN A 90 10.76 -3.92 -5.41
N THR A 91 11.77 -4.62 -5.91
CA THR A 91 11.67 -5.36 -7.18
C THR A 91 10.56 -6.41 -7.16
N TYR A 92 10.36 -7.11 -6.03
CA TYR A 92 9.28 -8.08 -5.89
C TYR A 92 7.90 -7.42 -5.86
N LEU A 93 7.77 -6.27 -5.19
CA LEU A 93 6.51 -5.51 -5.19
C LEU A 93 6.12 -5.06 -6.60
N GLU A 94 7.07 -4.52 -7.36
CA GLU A 94 6.83 -4.10 -8.75
C GLU A 94 6.44 -5.27 -9.67
N LYS A 95 7.07 -6.42 -9.51
CA LYS A 95 6.69 -7.64 -10.23
C LYS A 95 5.30 -8.13 -9.85
N ALA A 96 4.98 -8.14 -8.56
CA ALA A 96 3.67 -8.55 -8.07
C ALA A 96 2.56 -7.61 -8.58
N ALA A 97 2.79 -6.30 -8.57
CA ALA A 97 1.84 -5.33 -9.11
C ALA A 97 1.52 -5.60 -10.60
N LYS A 98 2.54 -5.90 -11.41
CA LYS A 98 2.36 -6.24 -12.83
C LYS A 98 1.56 -7.53 -13.06
N LEU A 99 1.68 -8.50 -12.16
CA LEU A 99 0.92 -9.76 -12.27
C LEU A 99 -0.58 -9.56 -11.99
N THR A 100 -0.94 -8.64 -11.10
CA THR A 100 -2.34 -8.30 -10.84
C THR A 100 -3.00 -7.49 -11.97
N GLU A 101 -2.23 -6.92 -12.87
CA GLU A 101 -2.74 -6.22 -14.06
C GLU A 101 -3.21 -7.19 -15.16
N VAL A 102 -2.80 -8.45 -15.12
CA VAL A 102 -3.06 -9.44 -16.19
C VAL A 102 -4.33 -10.27 -15.93
N GLU A 103 -4.88 -10.30 -14.73
CA GLU A 103 -6.01 -11.15 -14.34
C GLU A 103 -7.39 -10.45 -14.32
N GLN A 104 -7.61 -9.46 -15.20
CA GLN A 104 -8.96 -8.87 -15.39
C GLN A 104 -9.34 -8.75 -16.84
#